data_d1d28e938cb56caa4188ce432803244a
#
_entry.id   d1d28e938cb56caa4188ce432803244a
#
_cell.length_a   1.000
_cell.length_b   1.000
_cell.length_c   1.000
_cell.angle_alpha   90.00
_cell.angle_beta   90.00
_cell.angle_gamma   90.00
#
_symmetry.space_group_name_H-M   'P 1'
#
loop_
_entity.id
_entity.type
_entity.pdbx_description
1 polymer ?
#
loop_
_entity_poly.entity_id
_entity_poly.type
_entity_poly.pdbx_seq_one_letter_code
_entity_poly.pdbx_strand_id
1 'polypeptide(L)'
;LKNNYLSKYDGLKYIKLTNLGRYIFGHTDKYELPKIYEKAEVQIDDKRQFVTVVGEAPAKMMFFEKIGTKVKENMFKLTYDSFIKGIKNYDELIERIEKFKENIDNKKLSQNWEEFFENLEKKFNSVKIEDDYVILKLEDNKELIQTVIKDSRFKKLSLKAEEYHLLVKKENLKEVIKIFSEYGYYIVE
;
A
#
# COMPACT_ATOMS: atom_id res chain seq x y z
N LEU A 1 32.95 33.26 -18.57
CA LEU A 1 32.92 31.91 -19.21
C LEU A 1 32.13 31.99 -20.50
N LYS A 2 32.75 32.32 -21.63
CA LYS A 2 32.06 32.56 -22.90
C LYS A 2 31.32 31.33 -23.44
N ASN A 3 31.70 30.11 -23.09
CA ASN A 3 31.16 28.88 -23.65
C ASN A 3 30.70 27.86 -22.59
N ASN A 4 30.42 28.25 -21.34
CA ASN A 4 30.10 27.36 -20.23
C ASN A 4 31.16 26.29 -19.94
N TYR A 5 32.38 26.51 -20.28
CA TYR A 5 33.50 25.62 -20.03
C TYR A 5 34.61 26.36 -19.27
N LEU A 6 35.26 25.67 -18.35
CA LEU A 6 36.54 26.08 -17.78
C LEU A 6 37.65 25.63 -18.70
N SER A 7 38.73 26.42 -18.78
CA SER A 7 39.93 26.02 -19.48
C SER A 7 40.58 24.82 -18.78
N LYS A 8 41.39 24.06 -19.53
CA LYS A 8 42.16 22.93 -19.03
C LYS A 8 42.98 23.31 -17.81
N TYR A 9 42.74 22.63 -16.68
CA TYR A 9 43.50 22.82 -15.47
C TYR A 9 43.66 21.48 -14.73
N ASP A 10 44.84 21.20 -14.26
CA ASP A 10 45.20 20.09 -13.37
C ASP A 10 44.65 18.71 -13.80
N GLY A 11 44.88 18.36 -15.05
CA GLY A 11 44.47 17.10 -15.65
C GLY A 11 43.04 17.08 -16.17
N LEU A 12 42.18 18.03 -15.81
CA LEU A 12 40.86 18.18 -16.36
C LEU A 12 40.95 18.84 -17.75
N LYS A 13 40.32 18.23 -18.75
CA LYS A 13 40.24 18.78 -20.11
C LYS A 13 39.21 19.89 -20.22
N TYR A 14 37.99 19.63 -19.70
CA TYR A 14 36.86 20.55 -19.75
C TYR A 14 35.94 20.34 -18.55
N ILE A 15 35.33 21.42 -18.10
CA ILE A 15 34.19 21.40 -17.16
C ILE A 15 33.03 22.13 -17.83
N LYS A 16 31.87 21.47 -17.87
CA LYS A 16 30.62 22.03 -18.39
C LYS A 16 29.62 22.22 -17.25
N LEU A 17 29.00 23.39 -17.17
CA LEU A 17 27.88 23.59 -16.27
C LEU A 17 26.69 22.72 -16.69
N THR A 18 26.16 21.95 -15.75
CA THR A 18 24.90 21.22 -15.93
C THR A 18 23.72 22.20 -16.05
N ASN A 19 22.56 21.74 -16.49
CA ASN A 19 21.35 22.57 -16.52
C ASN A 19 21.01 23.11 -15.13
N LEU A 20 21.17 22.28 -14.10
CA LEU A 20 21.01 22.71 -12.69
C LEU A 20 22.03 23.79 -12.30
N GLY A 21 23.29 23.60 -12.65
CA GLY A 21 24.32 24.62 -12.39
C GLY A 21 24.03 25.94 -13.11
N ARG A 22 23.57 25.89 -14.34
CA ARG A 22 23.16 27.09 -15.10
C ARG A 22 22.00 27.82 -14.42
N TYR A 23 21.02 27.09 -13.92
CA TYR A 23 19.90 27.67 -13.18
C TYR A 23 20.34 28.29 -11.85
N ILE A 24 21.12 27.58 -11.03
CA ILE A 24 21.60 28.04 -9.74
C ILE A 24 22.48 29.31 -9.89
N PHE A 25 23.31 29.37 -10.94
CA PHE A 25 24.17 30.52 -11.20
C PHE A 25 23.48 31.65 -12.01
N GLY A 26 22.15 31.59 -12.18
CA GLY A 26 21.40 32.64 -12.84
C GLY A 26 21.62 32.76 -14.35
N HIS A 27 22.11 31.73 -15.01
CA HIS A 27 22.29 31.70 -16.47
C HIS A 27 21.00 31.33 -17.21
N THR A 28 19.97 30.84 -16.51
CA THR A 28 18.64 30.55 -17.05
C THR A 28 17.59 30.82 -15.97
N ASP A 29 16.43 31.37 -16.36
CA ASP A 29 15.32 31.66 -15.45
C ASP A 29 14.49 30.44 -15.07
N LYS A 30 14.63 29.36 -15.83
CA LYS A 30 13.90 28.10 -15.58
C LYS A 30 14.88 26.93 -15.57
N TYR A 31 14.66 26.04 -14.60
CA TYR A 31 15.36 24.76 -14.58
C TYR A 31 14.63 23.75 -15.49
N GLU A 32 15.33 23.35 -16.54
CA GLU A 32 14.87 22.26 -17.40
C GLU A 32 15.47 20.94 -16.91
N LEU A 33 14.61 20.03 -16.50
CA LEU A 33 15.03 18.67 -16.18
C LEU A 33 15.67 18.04 -17.42
N PRO A 34 16.84 17.39 -17.29
CA PRO A 34 17.40 16.64 -18.40
C PRO A 34 16.40 15.57 -18.86
N LYS A 35 16.12 15.49 -20.14
CA LYS A 35 15.37 14.38 -20.71
C LYS A 35 16.25 13.13 -20.61
N ILE A 36 15.99 12.32 -19.60
CA ILE A 36 16.64 11.02 -19.46
C ILE A 36 15.92 10.09 -20.43
N TYR A 37 16.54 9.82 -21.56
CA TYR A 37 16.09 8.75 -22.45
C TYR A 37 16.63 7.44 -21.89
N GLU A 38 15.82 6.76 -21.10
CA GLU A 38 16.14 5.42 -20.65
C GLU A 38 16.10 4.46 -21.86
N LYS A 39 17.26 3.98 -22.27
CA LYS A 39 17.36 2.90 -23.28
C LYS A 39 17.24 1.55 -22.56
N ALA A 40 16.07 1.28 -22.04
CA ALA A 40 15.83 0.02 -21.38
C ALA A 40 14.50 -0.57 -21.81
N GLU A 41 14.51 -1.88 -21.98
CA GLU A 41 13.32 -2.67 -22.23
C GLU A 41 12.92 -3.41 -20.95
N VAL A 42 11.63 -3.42 -20.63
CA VAL A 42 11.09 -4.26 -19.57
C VAL A 42 10.46 -5.50 -20.18
N GLN A 43 10.98 -6.65 -19.81
CA GLN A 43 10.46 -7.95 -20.22
C GLN A 43 9.68 -8.56 -19.08
N ILE A 44 8.47 -9.03 -19.35
CA ILE A 44 7.60 -9.73 -18.40
C ILE A 44 7.50 -11.19 -18.84
N ASP A 45 7.54 -12.10 -17.86
CA ASP A 45 7.33 -13.53 -18.11
C ASP A 45 5.80 -13.80 -18.13
N ASP A 46 5.29 -14.34 -19.22
CA ASP A 46 3.86 -14.59 -19.41
C ASP A 46 3.29 -15.73 -18.54
N LYS A 47 4.15 -16.58 -18.01
CA LYS A 47 3.75 -17.74 -17.18
C LYS A 47 4.00 -17.54 -15.69
N ARG A 48 4.84 -16.58 -15.35
CA ARG A 48 5.27 -16.33 -13.99
C ARG A 48 5.28 -14.83 -13.74
N GLN A 49 5.17 -14.42 -12.50
CA GLN A 49 5.20 -13.01 -12.12
C GLN A 49 6.66 -12.53 -11.98
N PHE A 50 7.45 -12.68 -13.05
CA PHE A 50 8.80 -12.11 -13.13
C PHE A 50 8.86 -10.94 -14.09
N VAL A 51 9.63 -9.96 -13.70
CA VAL A 51 9.96 -8.78 -14.51
C VAL A 51 11.47 -8.67 -14.61
N THR A 52 11.97 -8.46 -15.82
CA THR A 52 13.40 -8.26 -16.08
C THR A 52 13.58 -6.91 -16.75
N VAL A 53 14.45 -6.07 -16.21
CA VAL A 53 14.83 -4.78 -16.81
C VAL A 53 16.12 -5.00 -17.60
N VAL A 54 16.07 -4.77 -18.90
CA VAL A 54 17.21 -4.93 -19.81
C VAL A 54 17.70 -3.56 -20.27
N GLY A 55 18.95 -3.24 -19.97
CA GLY A 55 19.55 -1.94 -20.26
C GLY A 55 19.66 -1.03 -19.02
N GLU A 56 20.04 0.21 -19.22
CA GLU A 56 20.25 1.20 -18.17
C GLU A 56 18.97 2.00 -17.93
N ALA A 57 18.23 1.66 -16.88
CA ALA A 57 17.02 2.36 -16.44
C ALA A 57 16.92 2.41 -14.92
N PRO A 58 17.69 3.29 -14.26
CA PRO A 58 17.70 3.39 -12.80
C PRO A 58 16.30 3.63 -12.21
N ALA A 59 15.46 4.45 -12.85
CA ALA A 59 14.10 4.73 -12.37
C ALA A 59 13.20 3.51 -12.43
N LYS A 60 13.23 2.75 -13.53
CA LYS A 60 12.50 1.48 -13.67
C LYS A 60 13.01 0.44 -12.65
N MET A 61 14.33 0.34 -12.47
CA MET A 61 14.93 -0.55 -11.46
C MET A 61 14.41 -0.23 -10.05
N MET A 62 14.49 1.03 -9.63
CA MET A 62 13.97 1.47 -8.32
C MET A 62 12.48 1.20 -8.16
N PHE A 63 11.68 1.37 -9.21
CA PHE A 63 10.27 1.05 -9.17
C PHE A 63 10.04 -0.45 -8.91
N PHE A 64 10.70 -1.33 -9.68
CA PHE A 64 10.54 -2.78 -9.51
C PHE A 64 11.14 -3.31 -8.20
N GLU A 65 12.20 -2.69 -7.67
CA GLU A 65 12.71 -2.98 -6.31
C GLU A 65 11.70 -2.66 -5.22
N LYS A 66 10.90 -1.61 -5.42
CA LYS A 66 9.86 -1.20 -4.46
C LYS A 66 8.66 -2.17 -4.42
N ILE A 67 8.28 -2.75 -5.57
CA ILE A 67 7.06 -3.56 -5.72
C ILE A 67 7.30 -5.05 -5.83
N GLY A 68 8.54 -5.47 -5.95
CA GLY A 68 8.93 -6.87 -6.13
C GLY A 68 10.09 -7.29 -5.23
N THR A 69 10.35 -8.57 -5.22
CA THR A 69 11.52 -9.16 -4.54
C THR A 69 12.61 -9.39 -5.57
N LYS A 70 13.78 -8.82 -5.34
CA LYS A 70 14.94 -8.98 -6.23
C LYS A 70 15.42 -10.43 -6.22
N VAL A 71 15.48 -11.05 -7.39
CA VAL A 71 15.94 -12.44 -7.59
C VAL A 71 17.33 -12.47 -8.21
N LYS A 72 17.58 -11.55 -9.14
CA LYS A 72 18.88 -11.29 -9.76
C LYS A 72 19.09 -9.80 -9.87
N GLU A 73 20.26 -9.37 -10.34
CA GLU A 73 20.60 -7.96 -10.43
C GLU A 73 19.52 -7.08 -11.10
N ASN A 74 18.93 -7.60 -12.18
CA ASN A 74 17.91 -6.89 -12.98
C ASN A 74 16.58 -7.64 -13.08
N MET A 75 16.35 -8.69 -12.26
CA MET A 75 15.14 -9.51 -12.28
C MET A 75 14.42 -9.48 -10.94
N PHE A 76 13.13 -9.24 -10.99
CA PHE A 76 12.24 -9.09 -9.83
C PHE A 76 11.09 -10.08 -9.92
N LYS A 77 10.77 -10.72 -8.79
CA LYS A 77 9.57 -11.53 -8.63
C LYS A 77 8.49 -10.69 -7.95
N LEU A 78 7.33 -10.59 -8.55
CA LEU A 78 6.17 -9.95 -7.96
C LEU A 78 5.32 -11.01 -7.24
N THR A 79 4.95 -10.68 -6.01
CA THR A 79 3.99 -11.43 -5.19
C THR A 79 2.92 -10.46 -4.71
N TYR A 80 1.79 -10.96 -4.23
CA TYR A 80 0.76 -10.09 -3.64
C TYR A 80 1.37 -9.22 -2.53
N ASP A 81 2.09 -9.83 -1.58
CA ASP A 81 2.69 -9.12 -0.45
C ASP A 81 3.69 -8.04 -0.87
N SER A 82 4.59 -8.36 -1.84
CA SER A 82 5.56 -7.39 -2.30
C SER A 82 4.89 -6.23 -3.03
N PHE A 83 3.86 -6.52 -3.81
CA PHE A 83 3.17 -5.50 -4.60
C PHE A 83 2.34 -4.54 -3.75
N ILE A 84 1.66 -5.03 -2.69
CA ILE A 84 0.84 -4.19 -1.80
C ILE A 84 1.64 -3.53 -0.68
N LYS A 85 2.91 -3.86 -0.52
CA LYS A 85 3.76 -3.31 0.55
C LYS A 85 3.73 -1.77 0.55
N GLY A 86 3.31 -1.20 1.68
CA GLY A 86 3.23 0.25 1.89
C GLY A 86 2.05 0.94 1.21
N ILE A 87 1.08 0.20 0.64
CA ILE A 87 -0.21 0.73 0.17
C ILE A 87 -1.14 0.86 1.38
N LYS A 88 -1.85 1.99 1.46
CA LYS A 88 -2.77 2.29 2.56
C LYS A 88 -4.24 2.20 2.17
N ASN A 89 -4.56 2.45 0.91
CA ASN A 89 -5.92 2.48 0.41
C ASN A 89 -6.01 1.95 -1.03
N TYR A 90 -7.24 1.78 -1.51
CA TYR A 90 -7.51 1.21 -2.83
C TYR A 90 -7.03 2.11 -3.98
N ASP A 91 -7.12 3.44 -3.82
CA ASP A 91 -6.69 4.37 -4.88
C ASP A 91 -5.18 4.28 -5.11
N GLU A 92 -4.38 4.14 -4.04
CA GLU A 92 -2.94 3.91 -4.14
C GLU A 92 -2.60 2.56 -4.82
N LEU A 93 -3.46 1.54 -4.65
CA LEU A 93 -3.31 0.26 -5.35
C LEU A 93 -3.50 0.44 -6.85
N ILE A 94 -4.58 1.10 -7.25
CA ILE A 94 -4.87 1.36 -8.66
C ILE A 94 -3.76 2.19 -9.30
N GLU A 95 -3.34 3.28 -8.65
CA GLU A 95 -2.22 4.10 -9.13
C GLU A 95 -0.94 3.26 -9.33
N ARG A 96 -0.66 2.32 -8.43
CA ARG A 96 0.50 1.43 -8.55
C ARG A 96 0.39 0.46 -9.71
N ILE A 97 -0.82 -0.07 -9.97
CA ILE A 97 -1.09 -0.93 -11.14
C ILE A 97 -0.91 -0.14 -12.43
N GLU A 98 -1.39 1.09 -12.49
CA GLU A 98 -1.20 1.96 -13.65
C GLU A 98 0.29 2.27 -13.88
N LYS A 99 1.01 2.64 -12.84
CA LYS A 99 2.47 2.83 -12.91
C LYS A 99 3.22 1.58 -13.35
N PHE A 100 2.76 0.39 -12.95
CA PHE A 100 3.32 -0.86 -13.45
C PHE A 100 3.12 -0.98 -14.97
N LYS A 101 1.91 -0.73 -15.46
CA LYS A 101 1.60 -0.76 -16.91
C LYS A 101 2.43 0.25 -17.70
N GLU A 102 2.59 1.45 -17.18
CA GLU A 102 3.45 2.47 -17.79
C GLU A 102 4.92 2.03 -17.87
N ASN A 103 5.45 1.44 -16.80
CA ASN A 103 6.84 0.98 -16.76
C ASN A 103 7.14 -0.17 -17.71
N ILE A 104 6.14 -0.95 -18.09
CA ILE A 104 6.24 -1.97 -19.13
C ILE A 104 5.85 -1.44 -20.52
N ASP A 105 5.84 -0.11 -20.70
CA ASP A 105 5.52 0.59 -21.96
C ASP A 105 4.11 0.23 -22.47
N ASN A 106 3.14 0.02 -21.57
CA ASN A 106 1.76 -0.38 -21.84
C ASN A 106 1.63 -1.62 -22.76
N LYS A 107 2.60 -2.53 -22.71
CA LYS A 107 2.51 -3.82 -23.40
C LYS A 107 1.26 -4.56 -22.93
N LYS A 108 0.62 -5.27 -23.87
CA LYS A 108 -0.53 -6.11 -23.54
C LYS A 108 -0.10 -7.18 -22.53
N LEU A 109 -0.81 -7.25 -21.43
CA LEU A 109 -0.59 -8.26 -20.40
C LEU A 109 -1.11 -9.62 -20.86
N SER A 110 -0.42 -10.69 -20.48
CA SER A 110 -0.95 -12.05 -20.63
C SER A 110 -2.07 -12.30 -19.64
N GLN A 111 -2.89 -13.32 -19.89
CA GLN A 111 -3.98 -13.70 -19.01
C GLN A 111 -3.52 -13.94 -17.56
N ASN A 112 -2.34 -14.56 -17.33
CA ASN A 112 -1.79 -14.77 -16.01
C ASN A 112 -1.49 -13.46 -15.25
N TRP A 113 -1.10 -12.40 -15.95
CA TRP A 113 -0.87 -11.10 -15.35
C TRP A 113 -2.19 -10.36 -15.06
N GLU A 114 -3.15 -10.47 -15.98
CA GLU A 114 -4.50 -9.91 -15.77
C GLU A 114 -5.15 -10.56 -14.53
N GLU A 115 -5.12 -11.89 -14.44
CA GLU A 115 -5.62 -12.64 -13.28
C GLU A 115 -4.88 -12.28 -11.98
N PHE A 116 -3.57 -12.04 -12.05
CA PHE A 116 -2.79 -11.60 -10.88
C PHE A 116 -3.32 -10.27 -10.34
N PHE A 117 -3.55 -9.27 -11.19
CA PHE A 117 -4.06 -7.97 -10.77
C PHE A 117 -5.52 -8.03 -10.32
N GLU A 118 -6.39 -8.75 -11.05
CA GLU A 118 -7.78 -8.95 -10.61
C GLU A 118 -7.87 -9.63 -9.23
N ASN A 119 -7.07 -10.66 -8.99
CA ASN A 119 -7.03 -11.34 -7.69
C ASN A 119 -6.46 -10.44 -6.59
N LEU A 120 -5.50 -9.59 -6.93
CA LEU A 120 -4.93 -8.60 -6.01
C LEU A 120 -6.00 -7.60 -5.57
N GLU A 121 -6.74 -7.03 -6.51
CA GLU A 121 -7.84 -6.09 -6.24
C GLU A 121 -8.96 -6.73 -5.41
N LYS A 122 -9.38 -7.96 -5.78
CA LYS A 122 -10.39 -8.70 -5.03
C LYS A 122 -9.96 -8.95 -3.58
N LYS A 123 -8.70 -9.37 -3.38
CA LYS A 123 -8.16 -9.66 -2.03
C LYS A 123 -7.94 -8.40 -1.21
N PHE A 124 -7.52 -7.31 -1.82
CA PHE A 124 -7.27 -6.05 -1.12
C PHE A 124 -8.54 -5.52 -0.42
N ASN A 125 -9.70 -5.69 -1.04
CA ASN A 125 -10.98 -5.23 -0.51
C ASN A 125 -11.75 -6.29 0.32
N SER A 126 -11.18 -7.50 0.49
CA SER A 126 -11.91 -8.62 1.10
C SER A 126 -12.01 -8.53 2.62
N VAL A 127 -11.09 -7.81 3.28
CA VAL A 127 -11.06 -7.66 4.74
C VAL A 127 -11.00 -6.17 5.07
N LYS A 128 -11.95 -5.72 5.88
CA LYS A 128 -12.01 -4.32 6.34
C LYS A 128 -12.01 -4.30 7.86
N ILE A 129 -11.32 -3.31 8.42
CA ILE A 129 -11.44 -3.01 9.85
C ILE A 129 -12.81 -2.33 10.02
N GLU A 130 -13.61 -2.83 10.93
CA GLU A 130 -14.92 -2.29 11.26
C GLU A 130 -14.85 -1.67 12.65
N ASP A 131 -14.91 -0.35 12.71
CA ASP A 131 -14.79 0.42 13.95
C ASP A 131 -16.15 0.63 14.65
N ASP A 132 -17.23 0.07 14.09
CA ASP A 132 -18.60 0.30 14.58
C ASP A 132 -18.97 -0.52 15.82
N TYR A 133 -18.06 -1.35 16.29
CA TYR A 133 -18.31 -2.21 17.45
C TYR A 133 -17.50 -1.78 18.66
N VAL A 134 -18.14 -1.97 19.83
CA VAL A 134 -17.48 -1.93 21.16
C VAL A 134 -17.40 -3.35 21.68
N ILE A 135 -16.26 -3.70 22.24
CA ILE A 135 -16.05 -4.99 22.90
C ILE A 135 -16.29 -4.79 24.40
N LEU A 136 -17.29 -5.48 24.94
CA LEU A 136 -17.55 -5.57 26.38
C LEU A 136 -17.00 -6.90 26.89
N LYS A 137 -16.11 -6.88 27.87
CA LYS A 137 -15.63 -8.08 28.57
C LYS A 137 -16.50 -8.30 29.80
N LEU A 138 -17.10 -9.47 29.88
CA LEU A 138 -17.83 -9.89 31.07
C LEU A 138 -16.86 -10.52 32.07
N GLU A 139 -17.00 -10.19 33.35
CA GLU A 139 -16.31 -10.94 34.39
C GLU A 139 -16.83 -12.39 34.49
N ASP A 140 -15.99 -13.30 34.99
CA ASP A 140 -16.36 -14.71 35.18
C ASP A 140 -17.36 -14.89 36.34
N ASN A 141 -18.52 -14.33 36.12
CA ASN A 141 -19.65 -14.41 37.06
C ASN A 141 -20.78 -15.23 36.42
N LYS A 142 -21.07 -16.38 37.00
CA LYS A 142 -22.07 -17.32 36.49
C LYS A 142 -23.47 -16.69 36.36
N GLU A 143 -23.88 -15.82 37.27
CA GLU A 143 -25.18 -15.15 37.25
C GLU A 143 -25.24 -14.14 36.13
N LEU A 144 -24.21 -13.30 35.93
CA LEU A 144 -24.07 -12.36 34.86
C LEU A 144 -24.11 -13.06 33.51
N ILE A 145 -23.31 -14.11 33.34
CA ILE A 145 -23.24 -14.89 32.11
C ILE A 145 -24.59 -15.54 31.79
N GLN A 146 -25.28 -16.11 32.80
CA GLN A 146 -26.61 -16.67 32.58
C GLN A 146 -27.65 -15.62 32.21
N THR A 147 -27.59 -14.44 32.78
CA THR A 147 -28.47 -13.31 32.45
C THR A 147 -28.31 -12.94 30.95
N VAL A 148 -27.07 -12.76 30.50
CA VAL A 148 -26.78 -12.47 29.08
C VAL A 148 -27.21 -13.61 28.14
N ILE A 149 -27.14 -14.86 28.60
CA ILE A 149 -27.56 -16.01 27.78
C ILE A 149 -29.08 -16.12 27.70
N LYS A 150 -29.80 -15.87 28.77
CA LYS A 150 -31.25 -16.07 28.86
C LYS A 150 -32.05 -14.92 28.27
N ASP A 151 -31.61 -13.68 28.46
CA ASP A 151 -32.33 -12.52 27.91
C ASP A 151 -32.14 -12.39 26.39
N SER A 152 -33.27 -12.54 25.68
CA SER A 152 -33.31 -12.49 24.23
C SER A 152 -32.91 -11.14 23.63
N ARG A 153 -32.95 -10.06 24.43
CA ARG A 153 -32.56 -8.70 23.98
C ARG A 153 -31.04 -8.66 23.71
N PHE A 154 -30.22 -9.28 24.58
CA PHE A 154 -28.78 -9.38 24.31
C PHE A 154 -28.49 -10.11 22.99
N LYS A 155 -29.23 -11.17 22.68
CA LYS A 155 -29.06 -11.90 21.42
C LYS A 155 -29.34 -11.06 20.16
N LYS A 156 -30.19 -10.04 20.28
CA LYS A 156 -30.54 -9.14 19.19
C LYS A 156 -29.56 -7.99 19.04
N LEU A 157 -28.99 -7.51 20.16
CA LEU A 157 -28.18 -6.29 20.22
C LEU A 157 -26.68 -6.54 20.25
N SER A 158 -26.26 -7.79 20.49
CA SER A 158 -24.85 -8.15 20.61
C SER A 158 -24.51 -9.48 19.98
N LEU A 159 -23.25 -9.63 19.57
CA LEU A 159 -22.66 -10.89 19.14
C LEU A 159 -21.75 -11.40 20.29
N LYS A 160 -21.87 -12.68 20.58
CA LYS A 160 -20.98 -13.32 21.56
C LYS A 160 -19.66 -13.70 20.91
N ALA A 161 -18.59 -13.36 21.53
CA ALA A 161 -17.24 -13.79 21.19
C ALA A 161 -16.66 -14.70 22.28
N GLU A 162 -15.52 -15.30 22.01
CA GLU A 162 -14.80 -16.16 22.95
C GLU A 162 -14.43 -15.40 24.24
N GLU A 163 -14.10 -16.13 25.30
CA GLU A 163 -13.63 -15.58 26.57
C GLU A 163 -14.57 -14.55 27.22
N TYR A 164 -15.87 -14.78 27.15
CA TYR A 164 -16.90 -13.90 27.74
C TYR A 164 -16.93 -12.47 27.18
N HIS A 165 -16.53 -12.29 25.93
CA HIS A 165 -16.65 -11.01 25.25
C HIS A 165 -17.98 -10.88 24.50
N LEU A 166 -18.52 -9.65 24.50
CA LEU A 166 -19.69 -9.26 23.70
C LEU A 166 -19.26 -8.16 22.73
N LEU A 167 -19.53 -8.35 21.45
CA LEU A 167 -19.42 -7.30 20.44
C LEU A 167 -20.77 -6.60 20.33
N VAL A 168 -20.79 -5.32 20.64
CA VAL A 168 -21.99 -4.48 20.61
C VAL A 168 -21.77 -3.36 19.61
N LYS A 169 -22.70 -3.18 18.66
CA LYS A 169 -22.65 -2.01 17.79
C LYS A 169 -22.73 -0.73 18.61
N LYS A 170 -21.94 0.29 18.26
CA LYS A 170 -21.93 1.59 18.95
C LYS A 170 -23.33 2.21 19.06
N GLU A 171 -24.17 2.04 18.03
CA GLU A 171 -25.56 2.50 18.04
C GLU A 171 -26.43 1.83 19.11
N ASN A 172 -26.15 0.57 19.41
CA ASN A 172 -26.91 -0.24 20.40
C ASN A 172 -26.32 -0.17 21.81
N LEU A 173 -25.15 0.44 21.99
CA LEU A 173 -24.44 0.44 23.27
C LEU A 173 -25.29 1.00 24.41
N LYS A 174 -25.99 2.11 24.19
CA LYS A 174 -26.85 2.74 25.23
C LYS A 174 -27.98 1.81 25.66
N GLU A 175 -28.55 1.06 24.74
CA GLU A 175 -29.63 0.11 25.04
C GLU A 175 -29.10 -1.10 25.83
N VAL A 176 -27.93 -1.60 25.42
CA VAL A 176 -27.23 -2.70 26.13
C VAL A 176 -26.86 -2.28 27.56
N ILE A 177 -26.34 -1.07 27.76
CA ILE A 177 -26.04 -0.51 29.10
C ILE A 177 -27.31 -0.45 29.95
N LYS A 178 -28.42 0.01 29.38
CA LYS A 178 -29.71 0.05 30.08
C LYS A 178 -30.18 -1.33 30.50
N ILE A 179 -30.06 -2.35 29.64
CA ILE A 179 -30.43 -3.74 30.01
C ILE A 179 -29.57 -4.24 31.14
N PHE A 180 -28.24 -4.00 31.12
CA PHE A 180 -27.38 -4.38 32.24
C PHE A 180 -27.78 -3.68 33.55
N SER A 181 -28.14 -2.40 33.51
CA SER A 181 -28.59 -1.67 34.68
C SER A 181 -29.90 -2.19 35.28
N GLU A 182 -30.82 -2.72 34.45
CA GLU A 182 -32.07 -3.37 34.93
C GLU A 182 -31.78 -4.61 35.79
N TYR A 183 -30.64 -5.27 35.54
CA TYR A 183 -30.16 -6.41 36.34
C TYR A 183 -29.18 -6.00 37.44
N GLY A 184 -28.94 -4.71 37.64
CA GLY A 184 -28.04 -4.18 38.68
C GLY A 184 -26.57 -4.17 38.32
N TYR A 185 -26.21 -4.40 37.05
CA TYR A 185 -24.84 -4.32 36.56
C TYR A 185 -24.55 -2.95 35.94
N TYR A 186 -23.41 -2.37 36.30
CA TYR A 186 -22.98 -1.09 35.78
C TYR A 186 -21.70 -1.24 34.92
N ILE A 187 -21.66 -0.58 33.78
CA ILE A 187 -20.49 -0.54 32.94
C ILE A 187 -19.69 0.71 33.29
N VAL A 188 -18.45 0.50 33.73
CA VAL A 188 -17.50 1.60 34.01
C VAL A 188 -16.72 1.87 32.71
N GLU A 189 -16.70 3.15 32.31
CA GLU A 189 -15.92 3.62 31.15
C GLU A 189 -14.43 3.72 31.48
#